data_33a876a6e5778e86db7f9e1e0cfe6833
#
_entry.id   33a876a6e5778e86db7f9e1e0cfe6833
#
_cell.length_a   1.000
_cell.length_b   1.000
_cell.length_c   1.000
_cell.angle_alpha   90.00
_cell.angle_beta   90.00
_cell.angle_gamma   90.00
#
_symmetry.space_group_name_H-M   'P 1'
#
loop_
_entity.id
_entity.type
_entity.pdbx_description
1 polymer ?
#
loop_
_entity_poly.entity_id
_entity_poly.type
_entity_poly.pdbx_seq_one_letter_code
_entity_poly.pdbx_strand_id
1 'polypeptide(L)'
;MTDPNSAPPTPDAPDTSDVPDVFDPRRYARGVPHDSYRTLRDHHPVAWQEEPELLGWPAGPGFWAVTRHADVVRVLKDGATYSSCLGATQIRDPDPADLPFIRSMMLNQDPPDHGRLRRLVSRAFTPRRVDRFAALARDRARALLTAAVAAPGPTTDLVSAVTDDYALLNLADLLGVPDSDRGLLLHWTQRVIGYQDPDEADEPVLDSDGRPVNPRSPTMLRDMFAYARSLAAHKRTHPADDVMTVLATDPDLTAAELEMFFFLLTVAGNDTVRSAAPGGLLELARAPEAYGLLRDGKADPATAVDELLRRHPPVLTFRRTASRDTILAGRRVRAGDKVVVFHASANHDERVFTDPQRLDLARSPNPHVSFGDGPHVCLGAHFARLQLRVLYEETCRALPVLEAAGPPRRLLSNFINGVKELPVVTAPG
;
A
#
# COMPACT_ATOMS: atom_id res chain seq x y z
N MET A 1 -49.13 1.40 -10.77
CA MET A 1 -48.68 0.76 -9.52
C MET A 1 -47.24 1.11 -9.39
N THR A 2 -46.93 2.13 -8.58
CA THR A 2 -45.59 2.58 -8.29
C THR A 2 -45.01 1.69 -7.16
N ASP A 3 -43.82 1.15 -7.39
CA ASP A 3 -43.10 0.31 -6.44
C ASP A 3 -42.87 1.09 -5.12
N PRO A 4 -43.38 0.61 -3.96
CA PRO A 4 -43.25 1.31 -2.69
C PRO A 4 -41.84 1.26 -2.07
N ASN A 5 -40.85 0.68 -2.75
CA ASN A 5 -39.50 0.50 -2.25
C ASN A 5 -38.42 1.33 -2.99
N SER A 6 -38.81 2.25 -3.86
CA SER A 6 -37.87 3.22 -4.42
C SER A 6 -37.65 4.33 -3.39
N ALA A 7 -36.48 4.33 -2.75
CA ALA A 7 -36.03 5.47 -1.96
C ALA A 7 -36.09 6.73 -2.86
N PRO A 8 -36.58 7.89 -2.35
CA PRO A 8 -36.63 9.10 -3.15
C PRO A 8 -35.19 9.49 -3.57
N PRO A 9 -35.01 9.97 -4.82
CA PRO A 9 -33.71 10.46 -5.25
C PRO A 9 -33.27 11.58 -4.30
N THR A 10 -32.09 11.46 -3.74
CA THR A 10 -31.47 12.50 -2.89
C THR A 10 -31.38 13.77 -3.74
N PRO A 11 -32.04 14.89 -3.34
CA PRO A 11 -31.94 16.14 -4.07
C PRO A 11 -30.52 16.68 -3.91
N ASP A 12 -29.68 16.57 -4.90
CA ASP A 12 -28.28 17.04 -5.05
C ASP A 12 -27.26 15.91 -5.37
N ALA A 13 -27.65 14.81 -6.00
CA ALA A 13 -26.67 13.93 -6.63
C ALA A 13 -25.95 14.74 -7.74
N PRO A 14 -24.63 14.92 -7.68
CA PRO A 14 -23.91 15.63 -8.73
C PRO A 14 -24.09 14.88 -10.05
N ASP A 15 -24.26 15.61 -11.15
CA ASP A 15 -24.28 15.03 -12.50
C ASP A 15 -22.91 14.34 -12.73
N THR A 16 -22.95 13.03 -12.92
CA THR A 16 -21.77 12.18 -13.09
C THR A 16 -21.62 11.69 -14.53
N SER A 17 -22.47 12.16 -15.48
CA SER A 17 -22.52 11.64 -16.85
C SER A 17 -21.18 11.72 -17.59
N ASP A 18 -20.34 12.71 -17.31
CA ASP A 18 -19.02 12.93 -17.93
C ASP A 18 -17.84 12.64 -16.98
N VAL A 19 -18.08 12.07 -15.80
CA VAL A 19 -17.04 11.80 -14.80
C VAL A 19 -16.46 10.41 -15.03
N PRO A 20 -15.13 10.28 -15.34
CA PRO A 20 -14.52 8.96 -15.50
C PRO A 20 -14.62 8.12 -14.21
N ASP A 21 -15.03 6.87 -14.37
CA ASP A 21 -15.03 5.91 -13.27
C ASP A 21 -13.59 5.57 -12.86
N VAL A 22 -13.29 5.65 -11.56
CA VAL A 22 -12.02 5.26 -10.94
C VAL A 22 -12.22 4.30 -9.75
N PHE A 23 -13.43 3.78 -9.60
CA PHE A 23 -13.77 2.80 -8.57
C PHE A 23 -13.50 1.36 -9.00
N ASP A 24 -13.84 0.97 -10.24
CA ASP A 24 -13.76 -0.42 -10.68
C ASP A 24 -12.31 -0.96 -10.66
N PRO A 25 -11.98 -1.96 -9.80
CA PRO A 25 -10.64 -2.53 -9.70
C PRO A 25 -10.16 -3.22 -10.99
N ARG A 26 -11.09 -3.68 -11.86
CA ARG A 26 -10.74 -4.30 -13.17
C ARG A 26 -10.02 -3.35 -14.10
N ARG A 27 -10.18 -2.03 -13.92
CA ARG A 27 -9.43 -1.01 -14.68
C ARG A 27 -7.95 -1.06 -14.36
N TYR A 28 -7.60 -1.30 -13.09
CA TYR A 28 -6.22 -1.31 -12.60
C TYR A 28 -5.45 -2.56 -13.00
N ALA A 29 -6.13 -3.66 -13.30
CA ALA A 29 -5.50 -4.85 -13.86
C ALA A 29 -4.81 -4.60 -15.22
N ARG A 30 -5.24 -3.58 -15.97
CA ARG A 30 -4.61 -3.14 -17.22
C ARG A 30 -3.54 -2.06 -17.02
N GLY A 31 -3.45 -1.48 -15.83
CA GLY A 31 -2.57 -0.39 -15.46
C GLY A 31 -3.32 0.75 -14.77
N VAL A 32 -2.57 1.64 -14.14
CA VAL A 32 -3.15 2.84 -13.50
C VAL A 32 -3.83 3.70 -14.57
N PRO A 33 -5.11 4.11 -14.39
CA PRO A 33 -5.89 4.83 -15.42
C PRO A 33 -5.51 6.33 -15.47
N HIS A 34 -4.27 6.63 -15.89
CA HIS A 34 -3.71 7.99 -15.88
C HIS A 34 -4.51 9.00 -16.71
N ASP A 35 -5.13 8.58 -17.82
CA ASP A 35 -5.96 9.46 -18.65
C ASP A 35 -7.25 9.85 -17.93
N SER A 36 -7.91 8.89 -17.24
CA SER A 36 -9.06 9.18 -16.38
C SER A 36 -8.66 10.14 -15.26
N TYR A 37 -7.50 9.94 -14.63
CA TYR A 37 -7.01 10.83 -13.59
C TYR A 37 -6.70 12.23 -14.13
N ARG A 38 -6.14 12.36 -15.34
CA ARG A 38 -5.92 13.66 -15.97
C ARG A 38 -7.23 14.39 -16.20
N THR A 39 -8.23 13.72 -16.78
CA THR A 39 -9.56 14.31 -16.98
C THR A 39 -10.16 14.77 -15.65
N LEU A 40 -10.04 13.95 -14.58
CA LEU A 40 -10.52 14.35 -13.26
C LEU A 40 -9.75 15.58 -12.73
N ARG A 41 -8.41 15.58 -12.77
CA ARG A 41 -7.62 16.74 -12.31
C ARG A 41 -7.97 18.01 -13.04
N ASP A 42 -8.24 17.94 -14.34
CA ASP A 42 -8.49 19.14 -15.15
C ASP A 42 -9.92 19.66 -14.99
N HIS A 43 -10.91 18.79 -14.97
CA HIS A 43 -12.31 19.20 -15.05
C HIS A 43 -13.11 18.90 -13.77
N HIS A 44 -12.77 17.84 -13.02
CA HIS A 44 -13.50 17.36 -11.86
C HIS A 44 -12.58 16.97 -10.70
N PRO A 45 -11.78 17.89 -10.15
CA PRO A 45 -10.71 17.56 -9.18
C PRO A 45 -11.20 16.91 -7.88
N VAL A 46 -12.46 17.19 -7.53
CA VAL A 46 -13.22 16.50 -6.48
C VAL A 46 -14.53 16.06 -7.13
N ALA A 47 -14.64 14.77 -7.43
CA ALA A 47 -15.72 14.18 -8.20
C ALA A 47 -16.45 13.11 -7.40
N TRP A 48 -17.77 13.09 -7.50
CA TRP A 48 -18.56 11.99 -6.96
C TRP A 48 -18.34 10.73 -7.78
N GLN A 49 -18.20 9.59 -7.11
CA GLN A 49 -18.09 8.27 -7.70
C GLN A 49 -19.15 7.37 -7.11
N GLU A 50 -19.86 6.66 -7.96
CA GLU A 50 -20.76 5.60 -7.55
C GLU A 50 -19.95 4.42 -6.98
N GLU A 51 -20.56 3.67 -6.07
CA GLU A 51 -20.01 2.46 -5.47
C GLU A 51 -20.97 1.29 -5.72
N PRO A 52 -21.07 0.80 -6.98
CA PRO A 52 -22.00 -0.26 -7.35
C PRO A 52 -21.64 -1.61 -6.70
N GLU A 53 -22.61 -2.51 -6.69
CA GLU A 53 -22.33 -3.93 -6.43
C GLU A 53 -21.32 -4.46 -7.45
N LEU A 54 -20.23 -5.06 -6.96
CA LEU A 54 -19.13 -5.51 -7.82
C LEU A 54 -18.31 -6.60 -7.14
N LEU A 55 -17.98 -7.67 -7.88
CA LEU A 55 -17.13 -8.77 -7.38
C LEU A 55 -17.68 -9.41 -6.09
N GLY A 56 -18.99 -9.56 -5.99
CA GLY A 56 -19.66 -10.13 -4.81
C GLY A 56 -19.77 -9.19 -3.61
N TRP A 57 -19.33 -7.94 -3.73
CA TRP A 57 -19.46 -6.93 -2.69
C TRP A 57 -20.70 -6.08 -2.92
N PRO A 58 -21.50 -5.79 -1.90
CA PRO A 58 -22.72 -4.98 -2.04
C PRO A 58 -22.41 -3.55 -2.47
N ALA A 59 -23.41 -2.88 -3.03
CA ALA A 59 -23.34 -1.46 -3.33
C ALA A 59 -23.13 -0.63 -2.05
N GLY A 60 -22.34 0.44 -2.17
CA GLY A 60 -22.12 1.43 -1.11
C GLY A 60 -22.77 2.77 -1.41
N PRO A 61 -22.61 3.75 -0.50
CA PRO A 61 -23.21 5.08 -0.65
C PRO A 61 -22.55 5.96 -1.71
N GLY A 62 -21.38 5.54 -2.25
CA GLY A 62 -20.53 6.37 -3.08
C GLY A 62 -19.49 7.16 -2.29
N PHE A 63 -18.65 7.92 -3.01
CA PHE A 63 -17.56 8.68 -2.40
C PHE A 63 -17.09 9.86 -3.26
N TRP A 64 -16.42 10.82 -2.62
CA TRP A 64 -15.71 11.90 -3.30
C TRP A 64 -14.28 11.47 -3.66
N ALA A 65 -13.97 11.35 -4.95
CA ALA A 65 -12.61 11.13 -5.43
C ALA A 65 -11.82 12.44 -5.45
N VAL A 66 -10.69 12.48 -4.76
CA VAL A 66 -9.81 13.66 -4.67
C VAL A 66 -8.52 13.37 -5.44
N THR A 67 -8.26 14.12 -6.53
CA THR A 67 -7.26 13.75 -7.54
C THR A 67 -6.12 14.74 -7.70
N ARG A 68 -6.29 16.06 -7.41
CA ARG A 68 -5.21 17.06 -7.45
C ARG A 68 -4.29 16.94 -6.24
N HIS A 69 -3.01 17.12 -6.45
CA HIS A 69 -1.99 17.03 -5.40
C HIS A 69 -2.30 17.95 -4.20
N ALA A 70 -2.61 19.21 -4.43
CA ALA A 70 -2.89 20.17 -3.36
C ALA A 70 -4.10 19.76 -2.51
N ASP A 71 -5.17 19.25 -3.14
CA ASP A 71 -6.38 18.79 -2.45
C ASP A 71 -6.12 17.50 -1.68
N VAL A 72 -5.36 16.56 -2.25
CA VAL A 72 -4.91 15.34 -1.57
C VAL A 72 -4.09 15.67 -0.32
N VAL A 73 -3.10 16.55 -0.43
CA VAL A 73 -2.29 17.01 0.71
C VAL A 73 -3.16 17.67 1.78
N ARG A 74 -4.13 18.51 1.39
CA ARG A 74 -5.07 19.13 2.30
C ARG A 74 -5.86 18.09 3.10
N VAL A 75 -6.45 17.10 2.42
CA VAL A 75 -7.23 16.02 3.06
C VAL A 75 -6.37 15.21 4.02
N LEU A 76 -5.12 14.89 3.64
CA LEU A 76 -4.21 14.10 4.46
C LEU A 76 -3.72 14.86 5.71
N LYS A 77 -3.62 16.18 5.66
CA LYS A 77 -3.14 17.03 6.78
C LYS A 77 -4.24 17.46 7.73
N ASP A 78 -5.46 17.64 7.25
CA ASP A 78 -6.57 18.13 8.06
C ASP A 78 -7.38 16.97 8.68
N GLY A 79 -6.76 16.26 9.63
CA GLY A 79 -7.41 15.16 10.35
C GLY A 79 -8.61 15.59 11.21
N ALA A 80 -8.74 16.88 11.54
CA ALA A 80 -9.90 17.39 12.26
C ALA A 80 -11.18 17.42 11.40
N THR A 81 -11.01 17.65 10.09
CA THR A 81 -12.12 17.65 9.13
C THR A 81 -12.28 16.28 8.45
N TYR A 82 -11.17 15.59 8.16
CA TYR A 82 -11.15 14.34 7.43
C TYR A 82 -10.63 13.21 8.31
N SER A 83 -11.55 12.61 9.05
CA SER A 83 -11.27 11.58 10.06
C SER A 83 -10.85 10.26 9.47
N SER A 84 -9.87 9.60 10.08
CA SER A 84 -9.51 8.20 9.84
C SER A 84 -10.39 7.25 10.65
N CYS A 85 -10.96 7.71 11.77
CA CYS A 85 -11.68 6.88 12.74
C CYS A 85 -13.17 6.66 12.40
N LEU A 86 -13.81 7.60 11.70
CA LEU A 86 -15.25 7.49 11.40
C LEU A 86 -15.59 6.38 10.40
N GLY A 87 -14.61 5.91 9.63
CA GLY A 87 -14.77 4.81 8.69
C GLY A 87 -13.61 3.83 8.74
N ALA A 88 -13.13 3.41 7.58
CA ALA A 88 -11.93 2.61 7.40
C ALA A 88 -11.03 3.28 6.37
N THR A 89 -9.85 2.71 6.11
CA THR A 89 -8.89 3.27 5.12
C THR A 89 -9.21 2.90 3.68
N GLN A 90 -10.04 1.88 3.47
CA GLN A 90 -10.45 1.44 2.13
C GLN A 90 -11.78 2.08 1.72
N ILE A 91 -12.05 2.09 0.40
CA ILE A 91 -13.26 2.70 -0.16
C ILE A 91 -14.51 2.04 0.42
N ARG A 92 -14.57 0.71 0.39
CA ARG A 92 -15.72 -0.03 0.90
C ARG A 92 -15.84 0.06 2.42
N ASP A 93 -17.08 0.12 2.88
CA ASP A 93 -17.35 0.06 4.32
C ASP A 93 -17.11 -1.36 4.83
N PRO A 94 -16.48 -1.51 6.00
CA PRO A 94 -16.44 -2.78 6.70
C PRO A 94 -17.85 -3.10 7.26
N ASP A 95 -18.06 -4.37 7.65
CA ASP A 95 -19.23 -4.73 8.41
C ASP A 95 -19.31 -3.85 9.68
N PRO A 96 -20.48 -3.30 10.01
CA PRO A 96 -20.66 -2.52 11.24
C PRO A 96 -20.21 -3.24 12.51
N ALA A 97 -20.32 -4.56 12.57
CA ALA A 97 -19.85 -5.37 13.68
C ALA A 97 -18.32 -5.37 13.83
N ASP A 98 -17.59 -5.24 12.73
CA ASP A 98 -16.11 -5.21 12.70
C ASP A 98 -15.53 -3.80 12.96
N LEU A 99 -16.34 -2.74 12.89
CA LEU A 99 -15.87 -1.36 13.05
C LEU A 99 -15.11 -1.08 14.36
N PRO A 100 -15.54 -1.55 15.53
CA PRO A 100 -14.80 -1.33 16.78
C PRO A 100 -13.39 -1.93 16.73
N PHE A 101 -13.26 -3.12 16.14
CA PHE A 101 -11.99 -3.79 15.95
C PHE A 101 -11.10 -3.02 14.95
N ILE A 102 -11.63 -2.66 13.80
CA ILE A 102 -10.89 -1.91 12.77
C ILE A 102 -10.41 -0.56 13.30
N ARG A 103 -11.22 0.13 14.12
CA ARG A 103 -10.85 1.39 14.78
C ARG A 103 -9.80 1.25 15.86
N SER A 104 -9.52 0.04 16.35
CA SER A 104 -8.42 -0.19 17.29
C SER A 104 -7.02 -0.12 16.63
N MET A 105 -6.93 -0.28 15.31
CA MET A 105 -5.67 -0.07 14.58
C MET A 105 -5.26 1.41 14.59
N MET A 106 -3.98 1.69 14.87
CA MET A 106 -3.42 3.05 14.83
C MET A 106 -3.73 3.78 13.51
N LEU A 107 -3.74 3.08 12.40
CA LEU A 107 -4.03 3.63 11.06
C LEU A 107 -5.45 4.20 10.95
N ASN A 108 -6.39 3.68 11.74
CA ASN A 108 -7.80 4.06 11.77
C ASN A 108 -8.14 4.86 13.02
N GLN A 109 -7.20 5.60 13.60
CA GLN A 109 -7.41 6.45 14.74
C GLN A 109 -7.12 7.91 14.42
N ASP A 110 -7.80 8.81 15.13
CA ASP A 110 -7.54 10.24 15.08
C ASP A 110 -6.78 10.70 16.33
N PRO A 111 -6.19 11.91 16.35
CA PRO A 111 -5.68 12.50 17.57
C PRO A 111 -6.78 12.61 18.67
N PRO A 112 -6.45 12.40 19.97
CA PRO A 112 -5.08 12.23 20.53
C PRO A 112 -4.55 10.80 20.49
N ASP A 113 -5.41 9.78 20.31
CA ASP A 113 -5.08 8.35 20.45
C ASP A 113 -4.05 7.92 19.41
N HIS A 114 -4.23 8.30 18.13
CA HIS A 114 -3.24 8.10 17.10
C HIS A 114 -1.86 8.62 17.52
N GLY A 115 -1.78 9.85 18.05
CA GLY A 115 -0.53 10.47 18.43
C GLY A 115 0.19 9.73 19.58
N ARG A 116 -0.57 9.16 20.53
CA ARG A 116 -0.03 8.34 21.61
C ARG A 116 0.62 7.06 21.04
N LEU A 117 -0.13 6.28 20.28
CA LEU A 117 0.34 5.03 19.69
C LEU A 117 1.51 5.28 18.73
N ARG A 118 1.42 6.32 17.90
CA ARG A 118 2.48 6.70 16.96
C ARG A 118 3.82 6.95 17.67
N ARG A 119 3.82 7.65 18.82
CA ARG A 119 5.04 7.90 19.60
C ARG A 119 5.67 6.61 20.14
N LEU A 120 4.84 5.66 20.62
CA LEU A 120 5.33 4.39 21.14
C LEU A 120 6.04 3.58 20.05
N VAL A 121 5.36 3.34 18.94
CA VAL A 121 5.91 2.49 17.88
C VAL A 121 7.06 3.16 17.11
N SER A 122 7.11 4.48 17.03
CA SER A 122 8.20 5.21 16.33
C SER A 122 9.59 4.94 16.93
N ARG A 123 9.67 4.57 18.21
CA ARG A 123 10.92 4.19 18.87
C ARG A 123 11.60 2.96 18.23
N ALA A 124 10.80 2.10 17.59
CA ALA A 124 11.29 0.92 16.87
C ALA A 124 11.83 1.23 15.47
N PHE A 125 11.48 2.38 14.88
CA PHE A 125 11.78 2.75 13.48
C PHE A 125 12.77 3.91 13.37
N THR A 126 13.72 4.04 14.32
CA THR A 126 14.74 5.07 14.22
C THR A 126 15.70 4.82 13.05
N PRO A 127 16.22 5.86 12.37
CA PRO A 127 17.16 5.69 11.26
C PRO A 127 18.34 4.75 11.61
N ARG A 128 18.95 4.92 12.79
CA ARG A 128 20.06 4.07 13.27
C ARG A 128 19.69 2.58 13.33
N ARG A 129 18.45 2.23 13.72
CA ARG A 129 18.01 0.83 13.73
C ARG A 129 17.78 0.32 12.32
N VAL A 130 17.12 1.12 11.50
CA VAL A 130 16.83 0.75 10.11
C VAL A 130 18.12 0.56 9.31
N ASP A 131 19.12 1.43 9.46
CA ASP A 131 20.39 1.35 8.72
C ASP A 131 21.16 0.05 8.96
N ARG A 132 20.98 -0.60 10.12
CA ARG A 132 21.60 -1.91 10.41
C ARG A 132 21.09 -3.03 9.49
N PHE A 133 19.89 -2.90 8.97
CA PHE A 133 19.33 -3.87 8.06
C PHE A 133 19.93 -3.77 6.63
N ALA A 134 20.68 -2.71 6.32
CA ALA A 134 21.21 -2.49 4.98
C ALA A 134 22.10 -3.65 4.49
N ALA A 135 22.98 -4.16 5.36
CA ALA A 135 23.87 -5.27 5.02
C ALA A 135 23.07 -6.55 4.77
N LEU A 136 22.17 -6.89 5.69
CA LEU A 136 21.33 -8.08 5.59
C LEU A 136 20.42 -8.04 4.34
N ALA A 137 19.76 -6.90 4.09
CA ALA A 137 18.96 -6.71 2.91
C ALA A 137 19.78 -6.85 1.62
N ARG A 138 21.04 -6.36 1.62
CA ARG A 138 21.95 -6.47 0.48
C ARG A 138 22.38 -7.91 0.21
N ASP A 139 22.77 -8.65 1.23
CA ASP A 139 23.18 -10.05 1.10
C ASP A 139 22.00 -10.90 0.59
N ARG A 140 20.79 -10.62 1.08
CA ARG A 140 19.55 -11.28 0.62
C ARG A 140 19.24 -10.95 -0.83
N ALA A 141 19.23 -9.66 -1.21
CA ALA A 141 19.00 -9.25 -2.59
C ALA A 141 19.99 -9.93 -3.55
N ARG A 142 21.26 -9.95 -3.17
CA ARG A 142 22.31 -10.61 -3.97
C ARG A 142 22.08 -12.11 -4.10
N ALA A 143 21.74 -12.80 -3.03
CA ALA A 143 21.49 -14.24 -3.06
C ALA A 143 20.28 -14.58 -3.95
N LEU A 144 19.15 -13.86 -3.80
CA LEU A 144 17.96 -14.08 -4.61
C LEU A 144 18.18 -13.76 -6.09
N LEU A 145 18.84 -12.65 -6.40
CA LEU A 145 19.16 -12.26 -7.78
C LEU A 145 20.14 -13.25 -8.43
N THR A 146 21.15 -13.73 -7.69
CA THR A 146 22.08 -14.75 -8.19
C THR A 146 21.35 -16.04 -8.54
N ALA A 147 20.42 -16.48 -7.68
CA ALA A 147 19.59 -17.66 -7.95
C ALA A 147 18.66 -17.45 -9.15
N ALA A 148 18.04 -16.28 -9.25
CA ALA A 148 17.15 -15.91 -10.35
C ALA A 148 17.86 -15.90 -11.72
N VAL A 149 19.09 -15.36 -11.77
CA VAL A 149 19.92 -15.35 -13.01
C VAL A 149 20.45 -16.73 -13.36
N ALA A 150 20.73 -17.58 -12.36
CA ALA A 150 21.20 -18.95 -12.59
C ALA A 150 20.06 -19.95 -12.88
N ALA A 151 18.81 -19.54 -12.77
CA ALA A 151 17.66 -20.38 -13.06
C ALA A 151 17.68 -20.85 -14.53
N PRO A 152 17.26 -22.10 -14.82
CA PRO A 152 17.27 -22.62 -16.18
C PRO A 152 16.23 -21.90 -17.04
N GLY A 153 16.65 -21.54 -18.28
CA GLY A 153 15.78 -20.87 -19.26
C GLY A 153 16.23 -19.45 -19.59
N PRO A 154 15.67 -18.86 -20.64
CA PRO A 154 16.03 -17.52 -21.10
C PRO A 154 15.40 -16.40 -20.29
N THR A 155 14.38 -16.71 -19.49
CA THR A 155 13.58 -15.73 -18.77
C THR A 155 13.30 -16.18 -17.34
N THR A 156 13.13 -15.21 -16.44
CA THR A 156 12.76 -15.44 -15.03
C THR A 156 11.70 -14.42 -14.62
N ASP A 157 10.74 -14.84 -13.83
CA ASP A 157 9.81 -13.92 -13.18
C ASP A 157 10.45 -13.32 -11.92
N LEU A 158 10.73 -12.00 -11.95
CA LEU A 158 11.35 -11.31 -10.82
C LEU A 158 10.45 -11.17 -9.59
N VAL A 159 9.14 -11.32 -9.73
CA VAL A 159 8.23 -11.26 -8.58
C VAL A 159 8.43 -12.50 -7.71
N SER A 160 8.14 -13.66 -8.23
CA SER A 160 8.24 -14.93 -7.50
C SER A 160 9.67 -15.33 -7.15
N ALA A 161 10.65 -15.03 -8.03
CA ALA A 161 12.04 -15.40 -7.79
C ALA A 161 12.80 -14.45 -6.85
N VAL A 162 12.35 -13.20 -6.69
CA VAL A 162 13.12 -12.19 -5.96
C VAL A 162 12.27 -11.34 -5.02
N THR A 163 11.27 -10.60 -5.55
CA THR A 163 10.69 -9.50 -4.77
C THR A 163 9.75 -9.95 -3.67
N ASP A 164 9.08 -11.09 -3.81
CA ASP A 164 8.20 -11.67 -2.79
C ASP A 164 8.99 -12.09 -1.56
N ASP A 165 10.00 -12.92 -1.73
CA ASP A 165 10.86 -13.37 -0.64
C ASP A 165 11.67 -12.21 -0.05
N TYR A 166 12.14 -11.27 -0.89
CA TYR A 166 12.89 -10.12 -0.42
C TYR A 166 12.09 -9.26 0.56
N ALA A 167 10.85 -8.94 0.23
CA ALA A 167 9.98 -8.14 1.09
C ALA A 167 9.64 -8.87 2.39
N LEU A 168 9.20 -10.13 2.27
CA LEU A 168 8.78 -10.95 3.40
C LEU A 168 9.89 -11.19 4.41
N LEU A 169 11.07 -11.60 3.94
CA LEU A 169 12.19 -11.95 4.80
C LEU A 169 12.78 -10.72 5.51
N ASN A 170 12.83 -9.56 4.83
CA ASN A 170 13.26 -8.32 5.47
C ASN A 170 12.30 -7.86 6.55
N LEU A 171 10.98 -8.03 6.33
CA LEU A 171 9.98 -7.72 7.34
C LEU A 171 10.09 -8.68 8.53
N ALA A 172 10.26 -9.99 8.28
CA ALA A 172 10.41 -10.99 9.33
C ALA A 172 11.58 -10.66 10.28
N ASP A 173 12.72 -10.29 9.70
CA ASP A 173 13.88 -9.88 10.49
C ASP A 173 13.62 -8.58 11.27
N LEU A 174 12.99 -7.58 10.64
CA LEU A 174 12.63 -6.33 11.31
C LEU A 174 11.72 -6.57 12.53
N LEU A 175 10.74 -7.46 12.37
CA LEU A 175 9.82 -7.85 13.45
C LEU A 175 10.48 -8.78 14.47
N GLY A 176 11.57 -9.46 14.12
CA GLY A 176 12.22 -10.46 14.93
C GLY A 176 11.49 -11.81 14.96
N VAL A 177 10.84 -12.16 13.84
CA VAL A 177 10.17 -13.44 13.63
C VAL A 177 11.22 -14.50 13.27
N PRO A 178 11.26 -15.67 13.97
CA PRO A 178 12.19 -16.75 13.69
C PRO A 178 12.04 -17.31 12.26
N ASP A 179 13.12 -17.85 11.71
CA ASP A 179 13.15 -18.42 10.36
C ASP A 179 12.09 -19.52 10.16
N SER A 180 11.87 -20.35 11.18
CA SER A 180 10.86 -21.42 11.17
C SER A 180 9.41 -20.92 10.96
N ASP A 181 9.15 -19.66 11.32
CA ASP A 181 7.80 -19.10 11.40
C ASP A 181 7.48 -18.13 10.26
N ARG A 182 8.45 -17.88 9.38
CA ARG A 182 8.31 -16.90 8.27
C ARG A 182 7.16 -17.25 7.32
N GLY A 183 6.89 -18.54 7.11
CA GLY A 183 5.75 -18.98 6.30
C GLY A 183 4.39 -18.53 6.85
N LEU A 184 4.27 -18.33 8.18
CA LEU A 184 3.04 -17.81 8.79
C LEU A 184 2.77 -16.36 8.35
N LEU A 185 3.82 -15.52 8.24
CA LEU A 185 3.66 -14.14 7.77
C LEU A 185 3.10 -14.10 6.35
N LEU A 186 3.62 -14.93 5.45
CA LEU A 186 3.15 -15.01 4.07
C LEU A 186 1.66 -15.42 4.03
N HIS A 187 1.30 -16.47 4.76
CA HIS A 187 -0.08 -16.94 4.82
C HIS A 187 -1.05 -15.85 5.33
N TRP A 188 -0.68 -15.12 6.38
CA TRP A 188 -1.55 -14.05 6.91
C TRP A 188 -1.67 -12.86 5.96
N THR A 189 -0.58 -12.45 5.31
CA THR A 189 -0.62 -11.31 4.40
C THR A 189 -1.44 -11.60 3.15
N GLN A 190 -1.29 -12.77 2.54
CA GLN A 190 -2.10 -13.19 1.40
C GLN A 190 -3.59 -13.18 1.73
N ARG A 191 -3.98 -13.76 2.87
CA ARG A 191 -5.37 -13.79 3.33
C ARG A 191 -5.99 -12.40 3.50
N VAL A 192 -5.20 -11.41 3.97
CA VAL A 192 -5.71 -10.07 4.31
C VAL A 192 -5.78 -9.13 3.11
N ILE A 193 -4.87 -9.23 2.15
CA ILE A 193 -4.73 -8.25 1.05
C ILE A 193 -5.25 -8.78 -0.28
N GLY A 194 -5.08 -10.05 -0.59
CA GLY A 194 -5.43 -10.66 -1.88
C GLY A 194 -6.93 -10.79 -2.15
N TYR A 195 -7.78 -10.51 -1.18
CA TYR A 195 -9.22 -10.81 -1.21
C TYR A 195 -10.02 -10.19 -2.38
N GLN A 196 -9.51 -9.16 -3.06
CA GLN A 196 -10.17 -8.56 -4.25
C GLN A 196 -9.79 -9.26 -5.56
N ASP A 197 -8.66 -9.98 -5.58
CA ASP A 197 -8.17 -10.66 -6.77
C ASP A 197 -8.50 -12.15 -6.70
N PRO A 198 -9.29 -12.70 -7.62
CA PRO A 198 -9.64 -14.13 -7.61
C PRO A 198 -8.45 -15.08 -7.67
N ASP A 199 -7.30 -14.64 -8.18
CA ASP A 199 -6.09 -15.47 -8.26
C ASP A 199 -5.30 -15.50 -6.92
N GLU A 200 -5.55 -14.52 -6.04
CA GLU A 200 -4.86 -14.36 -4.75
C GLU A 200 -5.77 -14.67 -3.56
N ALA A 201 -7.08 -14.64 -3.77
CA ALA A 201 -8.05 -14.89 -2.71
C ALA A 201 -8.11 -16.37 -2.35
N ASP A 202 -7.96 -16.69 -1.08
CA ASP A 202 -8.32 -18.01 -0.55
C ASP A 202 -9.82 -18.29 -0.79
N GLU A 203 -10.20 -19.57 -0.77
CA GLU A 203 -11.61 -19.93 -0.75
C GLU A 203 -12.30 -19.23 0.43
N PRO A 204 -13.46 -18.58 0.20
CA PRO A 204 -14.12 -17.82 1.23
C PRO A 204 -14.54 -18.75 2.38
N VAL A 205 -14.13 -18.43 3.59
CA VAL A 205 -14.69 -19.06 4.79
C VAL A 205 -16.11 -18.54 4.95
N LEU A 206 -17.08 -19.44 5.02
CA LEU A 206 -18.49 -19.08 5.19
C LEU A 206 -18.89 -19.14 6.66
N ASP A 207 -19.75 -18.21 7.07
CA ASP A 207 -20.41 -18.26 8.38
C ASP A 207 -21.56 -19.28 8.42
N SER A 208 -22.28 -19.39 9.53
CA SER A 208 -23.42 -20.28 9.71
C SER A 208 -24.58 -19.99 8.74
N ASP A 209 -24.63 -18.81 8.18
CA ASP A 209 -25.68 -18.37 7.24
C ASP A 209 -25.21 -18.51 5.78
N GLY A 210 -24.01 -19.07 5.54
CA GLY A 210 -23.42 -19.26 4.22
C GLY A 210 -22.87 -17.96 3.59
N ARG A 211 -22.61 -16.93 4.38
CA ARG A 211 -22.04 -15.67 3.91
C ARG A 211 -20.52 -15.67 4.06
N PRO A 212 -19.77 -15.05 3.12
CA PRO A 212 -18.32 -14.93 3.25
C PRO A 212 -17.93 -14.15 4.53
N VAL A 213 -17.08 -14.76 5.35
CA VAL A 213 -16.50 -14.09 6.52
C VAL A 213 -15.42 -13.13 6.07
N ASN A 214 -15.45 -11.89 6.57
CA ASN A 214 -14.40 -10.93 6.31
C ASN A 214 -13.03 -11.48 6.75
N PRO A 215 -12.04 -11.66 5.85
CA PRO A 215 -10.73 -12.20 6.19
C PRO A 215 -9.95 -11.34 7.20
N ARG A 216 -10.40 -10.12 7.46
CA ARG A 216 -9.85 -9.19 8.45
C ARG A 216 -10.63 -9.15 9.76
N SER A 217 -11.62 -10.02 9.92
CA SER A 217 -12.37 -10.11 11.16
C SER A 217 -11.50 -10.66 12.31
N PRO A 218 -11.81 -10.32 13.58
CA PRO A 218 -11.09 -10.84 14.74
C PRO A 218 -11.03 -12.37 14.78
N THR A 219 -12.08 -13.01 14.27
CA THR A 219 -12.16 -14.48 14.21
C THR A 219 -11.11 -15.05 13.26
N MET A 220 -10.95 -14.46 12.09
CA MET A 220 -9.99 -14.90 11.08
C MET A 220 -8.53 -14.59 11.44
N LEU A 221 -8.30 -13.63 12.35
CA LEU A 221 -6.96 -13.20 12.79
C LEU A 221 -6.55 -13.81 14.14
N ARG A 222 -7.35 -14.72 14.71
CA ARG A 222 -7.13 -15.28 16.04
C ARG A 222 -5.78 -15.98 16.19
N ASP A 223 -5.36 -16.74 15.20
CA ASP A 223 -4.08 -17.44 15.13
C ASP A 223 -2.91 -16.45 15.12
N MET A 224 -3.01 -15.40 14.33
CA MET A 224 -2.02 -14.33 14.24
C MET A 224 -1.85 -13.59 15.58
N PHE A 225 -2.94 -13.29 16.29
CA PHE A 225 -2.89 -12.65 17.60
C PHE A 225 -2.31 -13.58 18.66
N ALA A 226 -2.66 -14.88 18.63
CA ALA A 226 -2.04 -15.86 19.52
C ALA A 226 -0.53 -15.94 19.30
N TYR A 227 -0.09 -15.92 18.07
CA TYR A 227 1.33 -15.88 17.71
C TYR A 227 2.01 -14.60 18.22
N ALA A 228 1.39 -13.43 17.99
CA ALA A 228 1.94 -12.13 18.46
C ALA A 228 2.17 -12.13 19.98
N ARG A 229 1.21 -12.68 20.77
CA ARG A 229 1.36 -12.85 22.22
C ARG A 229 2.53 -13.76 22.60
N SER A 230 2.64 -14.91 21.92
CA SER A 230 3.71 -15.89 22.15
C SER A 230 5.09 -15.27 21.84
N LEU A 231 5.20 -14.62 20.68
CA LEU A 231 6.43 -13.92 20.27
C LEU A 231 6.81 -12.83 21.28
N ALA A 232 5.83 -12.03 21.72
CA ALA A 232 6.07 -10.98 22.71
C ALA A 232 6.54 -11.54 24.06
N ALA A 233 5.95 -12.66 24.52
CA ALA A 233 6.39 -13.34 25.74
C ALA A 233 7.83 -13.85 25.61
N HIS A 234 8.18 -14.42 24.47
CA HIS A 234 9.55 -14.85 24.17
C HIS A 234 10.53 -13.65 24.17
N LYS A 235 10.17 -12.54 23.52
CA LYS A 235 11.03 -11.34 23.43
C LYS A 235 11.25 -10.64 24.76
N ARG A 236 10.34 -10.75 25.73
CA ARG A 236 10.56 -10.23 27.11
C ARG A 236 11.66 -11.01 27.83
N THR A 237 11.82 -12.29 27.58
CA THR A 237 12.85 -13.15 28.20
C THR A 237 14.12 -13.26 27.36
N HIS A 238 14.02 -13.07 26.06
CA HIS A 238 15.10 -13.15 25.08
C HIS A 238 15.08 -11.88 24.18
N PRO A 239 15.44 -10.72 24.74
CA PRO A 239 15.41 -9.47 23.98
C PRO A 239 16.44 -9.47 22.85
N ALA A 240 16.05 -8.91 21.70
CA ALA A 240 16.90 -8.71 20.53
C ALA A 240 16.73 -7.29 19.99
N ASP A 241 17.51 -6.91 18.99
CA ASP A 241 17.40 -5.59 18.38
C ASP A 241 16.34 -5.59 17.24
N ASP A 242 15.10 -5.91 17.58
CA ASP A 242 13.97 -5.99 16.70
C ASP A 242 12.76 -5.19 17.19
N VAL A 243 11.76 -5.02 16.34
CA VAL A 243 10.55 -4.25 16.63
C VAL A 243 9.74 -4.91 17.74
N MET A 244 9.58 -6.24 17.71
CA MET A 244 8.76 -6.93 18.71
C MET A 244 9.37 -6.86 20.11
N THR A 245 10.68 -6.84 20.24
CA THR A 245 11.35 -6.58 21.53
C THR A 245 11.00 -5.19 22.07
N VAL A 246 11.05 -4.15 21.22
CA VAL A 246 10.69 -2.78 21.63
C VAL A 246 9.23 -2.72 22.09
N LEU A 247 8.32 -3.30 21.32
CA LEU A 247 6.89 -3.29 21.64
C LEU A 247 6.58 -4.14 22.88
N ALA A 248 7.19 -5.32 23.00
CA ALA A 248 6.95 -6.23 24.13
C ALA A 248 7.46 -5.71 25.47
N THR A 249 8.47 -4.84 25.46
CA THR A 249 9.10 -4.26 26.68
C THR A 249 8.60 -2.85 27.01
N ASP A 250 7.77 -2.24 26.17
CA ASP A 250 7.19 -0.91 26.43
C ASP A 250 6.07 -1.02 27.48
N PRO A 251 6.18 -0.37 28.64
CA PRO A 251 5.19 -0.47 29.73
C PRO A 251 3.88 0.26 29.44
N ASP A 252 3.88 1.19 28.49
CA ASP A 252 2.71 2.00 28.13
C ASP A 252 1.87 1.35 27.01
N LEU A 253 2.30 0.17 26.53
CA LEU A 253 1.61 -0.57 25.48
C LEU A 253 0.80 -1.75 26.06
N THR A 254 -0.49 -1.77 25.83
CA THR A 254 -1.34 -2.89 26.22
C THR A 254 -1.13 -4.12 25.32
N ALA A 255 -1.50 -5.30 25.82
CA ALA A 255 -1.42 -6.54 25.02
C ALA A 255 -2.25 -6.46 23.73
N ALA A 256 -3.45 -5.88 23.78
CA ALA A 256 -4.30 -5.70 22.62
C ALA A 256 -3.68 -4.75 21.57
N GLU A 257 -3.08 -3.65 22.02
CA GLU A 257 -2.37 -2.72 21.13
C GLU A 257 -1.14 -3.38 20.49
N LEU A 258 -0.39 -4.21 21.23
CA LEU A 258 0.72 -4.98 20.69
C LEU A 258 0.25 -5.93 19.58
N GLU A 259 -0.84 -6.65 19.79
CA GLU A 259 -1.44 -7.51 18.78
C GLU A 259 -1.83 -6.74 17.52
N MET A 260 -2.47 -5.57 17.70
CA MET A 260 -2.83 -4.70 16.59
C MET A 260 -1.62 -4.12 15.86
N PHE A 261 -0.52 -3.81 16.57
CA PHE A 261 0.71 -3.39 15.92
C PHE A 261 1.36 -4.53 15.13
N PHE A 262 1.41 -5.75 15.68
CA PHE A 262 1.92 -6.90 14.94
C PHE A 262 1.13 -7.11 13.65
N PHE A 263 -0.21 -7.10 13.73
CA PHE A 263 -1.09 -7.18 12.56
C PHE A 263 -0.80 -6.06 11.54
N LEU A 264 -0.83 -4.81 11.99
CA LEU A 264 -0.63 -3.64 11.13
C LEU A 264 0.74 -3.67 10.43
N LEU A 265 1.81 -3.97 11.19
CA LEU A 265 3.16 -4.00 10.66
C LEU A 265 3.37 -5.17 9.68
N THR A 266 2.79 -6.34 9.97
CA THR A 266 2.86 -7.50 9.08
C THR A 266 2.20 -7.19 7.73
N VAL A 267 0.99 -6.65 7.74
CA VAL A 267 0.25 -6.34 6.51
C VAL A 267 0.86 -5.16 5.76
N ALA A 268 1.08 -4.03 6.45
CA ALA A 268 1.56 -2.81 5.80
C ALA A 268 3.03 -2.91 5.37
N GLY A 269 3.85 -3.70 6.07
CA GLY A 269 5.28 -3.81 5.79
C GLY A 269 5.63 -4.78 4.66
N ASN A 270 4.82 -5.82 4.43
CA ASN A 270 5.06 -6.78 3.37
C ASN A 270 4.51 -6.30 2.02
N ASP A 271 3.20 -6.09 1.93
CA ASP A 271 2.53 -5.92 0.64
C ASP A 271 2.89 -4.63 -0.08
N THR A 272 3.25 -3.58 0.67
CA THR A 272 3.66 -2.32 0.06
C THR A 272 5.04 -2.42 -0.58
N VAL A 273 6.01 -3.09 0.04
CA VAL A 273 7.34 -3.33 -0.56
C VAL A 273 7.25 -4.38 -1.66
N ARG A 274 6.48 -5.46 -1.45
CA ARG A 274 6.17 -6.48 -2.45
C ARG A 274 5.57 -5.88 -3.74
N SER A 275 4.83 -4.79 -3.63
CA SER A 275 4.24 -4.07 -4.77
C SER A 275 5.16 -3.00 -5.35
N ALA A 276 5.87 -2.24 -4.50
CA ALA A 276 6.76 -1.17 -4.93
C ALA A 276 8.01 -1.70 -5.65
N ALA A 277 8.57 -2.81 -5.18
CA ALA A 277 9.79 -3.39 -5.71
C ALA A 277 9.65 -3.79 -7.18
N PRO A 278 8.72 -4.68 -7.58
CA PRO A 278 8.55 -5.03 -8.98
C PRO A 278 7.97 -3.88 -9.79
N GLY A 279 7.18 -2.98 -9.18
CA GLY A 279 6.68 -1.78 -9.85
C GLY A 279 7.79 -0.85 -10.29
N GLY A 280 8.79 -0.61 -9.44
CA GLY A 280 9.97 0.18 -9.80
C GLY A 280 10.85 -0.52 -10.85
N LEU A 281 11.02 -1.84 -10.76
CA LEU A 281 11.74 -2.62 -11.78
C LEU A 281 11.02 -2.57 -13.13
N LEU A 282 9.69 -2.61 -13.15
CA LEU A 282 8.89 -2.46 -14.36
C LEU A 282 9.07 -1.07 -15.00
N GLU A 283 9.10 0.01 -14.19
CA GLU A 283 9.36 1.36 -14.69
C GLU A 283 10.78 1.48 -15.28
N LEU A 284 11.77 0.86 -14.64
CA LEU A 284 13.15 0.80 -15.14
C LEU A 284 13.27 -0.04 -16.41
N ALA A 285 12.60 -1.19 -16.50
CA ALA A 285 12.59 -2.04 -17.71
C ALA A 285 11.97 -1.33 -18.92
N ARG A 286 11.03 -0.41 -18.68
CA ARG A 286 10.41 0.43 -19.71
C ARG A 286 11.25 1.63 -20.12
N ALA A 287 12.30 1.95 -19.36
CA ALA A 287 13.16 3.10 -19.57
C ALA A 287 14.65 2.69 -19.55
N PRO A 288 15.16 1.97 -20.58
CA PRO A 288 16.52 1.44 -20.60
C PRO A 288 17.60 2.50 -20.39
N GLU A 289 17.40 3.72 -20.87
CA GLU A 289 18.31 4.85 -20.63
C GLU A 289 18.41 5.19 -19.15
N ALA A 290 17.26 5.29 -18.45
CA ALA A 290 17.23 5.56 -17.02
C ALA A 290 17.88 4.40 -16.23
N TYR A 291 17.60 3.16 -16.61
CA TYR A 291 18.28 1.99 -16.03
C TYR A 291 19.79 2.07 -16.20
N GLY A 292 20.27 2.42 -17.40
CA GLY A 292 21.69 2.63 -17.68
C GLY A 292 22.33 3.70 -16.81
N LEU A 293 21.64 4.83 -16.58
CA LEU A 293 22.12 5.89 -15.68
C LEU A 293 22.29 5.39 -14.23
N LEU A 294 21.33 4.61 -13.74
CA LEU A 294 21.39 4.04 -12.39
C LEU A 294 22.50 3.00 -12.27
N ARG A 295 22.60 2.07 -13.24
CA ARG A 295 23.63 1.03 -13.32
C ARG A 295 25.03 1.60 -13.35
N ASP A 296 25.25 2.65 -14.14
CA ASP A 296 26.57 3.29 -14.34
C ASP A 296 26.94 4.25 -13.20
N GLY A 297 26.10 4.37 -12.15
CA GLY A 297 26.33 5.29 -11.02
C GLY A 297 26.18 6.77 -11.38
N LYS A 298 25.52 7.07 -12.50
CA LYS A 298 25.26 8.45 -12.97
C LYS A 298 23.99 9.05 -12.39
N ALA A 299 23.09 8.23 -11.86
CA ALA A 299 21.93 8.62 -11.07
C ALA A 299 22.13 8.23 -9.61
N ASP A 300 21.74 9.12 -8.68
CA ASP A 300 21.75 8.81 -7.26
C ASP A 300 20.62 7.82 -6.93
N PRO A 301 20.94 6.64 -6.35
CA PRO A 301 19.93 5.65 -6.00
C PRO A 301 18.85 6.15 -5.03
N ALA A 302 19.16 7.12 -4.16
CA ALA A 302 18.18 7.66 -3.21
C ALA A 302 17.11 8.50 -3.91
N THR A 303 17.51 9.39 -4.82
CA THR A 303 16.56 10.17 -5.64
C THR A 303 15.80 9.29 -6.63
N ALA A 304 16.47 8.28 -7.19
CA ALA A 304 15.85 7.29 -8.08
C ALA A 304 14.71 6.54 -7.40
N VAL A 305 14.88 6.11 -6.14
CA VAL A 305 13.82 5.42 -5.37
C VAL A 305 12.59 6.31 -5.19
N ASP A 306 12.77 7.59 -4.84
CA ASP A 306 11.63 8.51 -4.68
C ASP A 306 10.91 8.76 -6.02
N GLU A 307 11.63 8.83 -7.14
CA GLU A 307 11.01 8.96 -8.46
C GLU A 307 10.27 7.69 -8.88
N LEU A 308 10.83 6.51 -8.63
CA LEU A 308 10.16 5.24 -8.90
C LEU A 308 8.89 5.07 -8.04
N LEU A 309 8.94 5.48 -6.76
CA LEU A 309 7.77 5.51 -5.89
C LEU A 309 6.73 6.54 -6.35
N ARG A 310 7.14 7.70 -6.85
CA ARG A 310 6.22 8.68 -7.43
C ARG A 310 5.47 8.07 -8.62
N ARG A 311 6.21 7.43 -9.53
CA ARG A 311 5.67 6.81 -10.74
C ARG A 311 4.79 5.60 -10.44
N HIS A 312 5.21 4.78 -9.48
CA HIS A 312 4.53 3.55 -9.10
C HIS A 312 4.28 3.51 -7.57
N PRO A 313 3.34 4.33 -7.07
CA PRO A 313 2.98 4.27 -5.66
C PRO A 313 2.35 2.92 -5.35
N PRO A 314 2.82 2.18 -4.31
CA PRO A 314 2.28 0.87 -3.98
C PRO A 314 0.83 0.92 -3.46
N VAL A 315 0.44 2.03 -2.84
CA VAL A 315 -0.92 2.29 -2.39
C VAL A 315 -1.54 3.34 -3.31
N LEU A 316 -2.64 2.97 -3.97
CA LEU A 316 -3.34 3.84 -4.93
C LEU A 316 -4.24 4.85 -4.24
N THR A 317 -4.96 4.41 -3.21
CA THR A 317 -6.01 5.19 -2.57
C THR A 317 -5.97 5.07 -1.05
N PHE A 318 -6.37 6.15 -0.37
CA PHE A 318 -6.78 6.10 1.03
C PHE A 318 -8.05 6.88 1.24
N ARG A 319 -8.95 6.29 2.03
CA ARG A 319 -10.20 6.93 2.45
C ARG A 319 -10.01 7.73 3.73
N ARG A 320 -10.74 8.83 3.82
CA ARG A 320 -11.15 9.54 5.03
C ARG A 320 -12.66 9.66 5.08
N THR A 321 -13.20 10.09 6.20
CA THR A 321 -14.62 10.40 6.33
C THR A 321 -14.74 11.83 6.85
N ALA A 322 -15.57 12.65 6.22
CA ALA A 322 -15.79 14.02 6.64
C ALA A 322 -16.48 14.02 8.04
N SER A 323 -15.86 14.68 9.01
CA SER A 323 -16.41 14.81 10.37
C SER A 323 -17.48 15.90 10.48
N ARG A 324 -17.54 16.79 9.50
CA ARG A 324 -18.44 17.95 9.42
C ARG A 324 -18.64 18.37 7.96
N ASP A 325 -19.68 19.13 7.70
CA ASP A 325 -19.87 19.79 6.41
C ASP A 325 -18.68 20.69 6.11
N THR A 326 -18.17 20.60 4.88
CA THR A 326 -17.00 21.37 4.43
C THR A 326 -17.06 21.67 2.93
N ILE A 327 -16.17 22.54 2.46
CA ILE A 327 -15.96 22.81 1.04
C ILE A 327 -14.56 22.32 0.65
N LEU A 328 -14.49 21.45 -0.35
CA LEU A 328 -13.26 20.96 -0.93
C LEU A 328 -13.26 21.23 -2.45
N ALA A 329 -12.31 22.03 -2.93
CA ALA A 329 -12.23 22.44 -4.33
C ALA A 329 -13.56 22.93 -4.93
N GLY A 330 -14.33 23.73 -4.14
CA GLY A 330 -15.63 24.27 -4.54
C GLY A 330 -16.81 23.29 -4.44
N ARG A 331 -16.60 22.04 -4.07
CA ARG A 331 -17.65 21.03 -3.85
C ARG A 331 -18.04 20.97 -2.39
N ARG A 332 -19.34 20.91 -2.12
CA ARG A 332 -19.86 20.68 -0.76
C ARG A 332 -19.72 19.19 -0.42
N VAL A 333 -18.95 18.89 0.61
CA VAL A 333 -18.78 17.56 1.21
C VAL A 333 -19.56 17.58 2.54
N ARG A 334 -20.46 16.65 2.74
CA ARG A 334 -21.30 16.57 3.94
C ARG A 334 -20.61 15.75 5.04
N ALA A 335 -20.97 16.02 6.28
CA ALA A 335 -20.59 15.15 7.40
C ALA A 335 -21.02 13.69 7.11
N GLY A 336 -20.10 12.75 7.29
CA GLY A 336 -20.30 11.33 6.97
C GLY A 336 -19.90 10.91 5.57
N ASP A 337 -19.71 11.84 4.64
CA ASP A 337 -19.28 11.50 3.28
C ASP A 337 -17.89 10.85 3.29
N LYS A 338 -17.71 9.83 2.44
CA LYS A 338 -16.40 9.24 2.11
C LYS A 338 -15.61 10.20 1.25
N VAL A 339 -14.36 10.46 1.62
CA VAL A 339 -13.40 11.28 0.88
C VAL A 339 -12.17 10.43 0.59
N VAL A 340 -11.98 10.06 -0.67
CA VAL A 340 -10.92 9.14 -1.09
C VAL A 340 -9.84 9.90 -1.85
N VAL A 341 -8.62 9.88 -1.32
CA VAL A 341 -7.46 10.48 -1.97
C VAL A 341 -6.83 9.48 -2.92
N PHE A 342 -6.42 9.96 -4.12
CA PHE A 342 -5.80 9.14 -5.16
C PHE A 342 -4.31 9.52 -5.31
N HIS A 343 -3.42 8.75 -4.67
CA HIS A 343 -1.98 9.01 -4.65
C HIS A 343 -1.37 8.99 -6.04
N ALA A 344 -1.73 7.98 -6.86
CA ALA A 344 -1.21 7.86 -8.22
C ALA A 344 -1.62 9.06 -9.11
N SER A 345 -2.81 9.63 -8.89
CA SER A 345 -3.24 10.85 -9.56
C SER A 345 -2.43 12.06 -9.09
N ALA A 346 -2.34 12.26 -7.76
CA ALA A 346 -1.60 13.39 -7.18
C ALA A 346 -0.13 13.40 -7.59
N ASN A 347 0.51 12.24 -7.66
CA ASN A 347 1.89 12.07 -8.08
C ASN A 347 2.14 12.36 -9.58
N HIS A 348 1.07 12.51 -10.36
CA HIS A 348 1.13 12.86 -11.78
C HIS A 348 0.44 14.21 -12.07
N ASP A 349 0.24 15.04 -11.05
CA ASP A 349 -0.35 16.37 -11.23
C ASP A 349 0.65 17.32 -11.92
N GLU A 350 0.32 17.73 -13.14
CA GLU A 350 1.12 18.61 -14.00
C GLU A 350 1.35 20.00 -13.37
N ARG A 351 0.54 20.37 -12.37
CA ARG A 351 0.66 21.62 -11.60
C ARG A 351 1.83 21.59 -10.61
N VAL A 352 2.32 20.38 -10.29
CA VAL A 352 3.39 20.15 -9.30
C VAL A 352 4.62 19.50 -9.93
N PHE A 353 4.41 18.58 -10.87
CA PHE A 353 5.46 17.81 -11.51
C PHE A 353 5.55 18.16 -13.00
N THR A 354 6.64 18.78 -13.43
CA THR A 354 6.92 18.99 -14.86
C THR A 354 7.13 17.65 -15.55
N ASP A 355 6.46 17.43 -16.68
CA ASP A 355 6.51 16.18 -17.44
C ASP A 355 6.33 14.94 -16.53
N PRO A 356 5.19 14.80 -15.83
CA PRO A 356 5.02 13.77 -14.81
C PRO A 356 5.05 12.34 -15.38
N GLN A 357 4.83 12.19 -16.69
CA GLN A 357 4.89 10.91 -17.39
C GLN A 357 6.32 10.47 -17.70
N ARG A 358 7.28 11.39 -17.70
CA ARG A 358 8.69 11.08 -17.89
C ARG A 358 9.29 10.54 -16.58
N LEU A 359 10.00 9.41 -16.67
CA LEU A 359 10.83 8.92 -15.58
C LEU A 359 12.13 9.76 -15.53
N ASP A 360 12.30 10.50 -14.45
CA ASP A 360 13.47 11.36 -14.24
C ASP A 360 14.10 11.03 -12.89
N LEU A 361 15.11 10.14 -12.90
CA LEU A 361 15.77 9.66 -11.67
C LEU A 361 16.48 10.76 -10.86
N ALA A 362 16.66 11.95 -11.43
CA ALA A 362 17.25 13.12 -10.77
C ALA A 362 16.20 14.16 -10.37
N ARG A 363 14.91 13.85 -10.46
CA ARG A 363 13.83 14.80 -10.15
C ARG A 363 14.00 15.45 -8.79
N SER A 364 14.10 16.79 -8.79
CA SER A 364 14.18 17.59 -7.56
C SER A 364 13.57 18.97 -7.82
N PRO A 365 12.60 19.46 -7.00
CA PRO A 365 11.98 18.75 -5.89
C PRO A 365 11.07 17.60 -6.36
N ASN A 366 10.86 16.61 -5.48
CA ASN A 366 9.98 15.49 -5.74
C ASN A 366 8.98 15.28 -4.57
N PRO A 367 7.99 16.19 -4.41
CA PRO A 367 7.04 16.15 -3.29
C PRO A 367 5.93 15.10 -3.49
N HIS A 368 6.28 13.86 -3.82
CA HIS A 368 5.31 12.79 -4.02
C HIS A 368 4.60 12.40 -2.71
N VAL A 369 3.37 11.92 -2.83
CA VAL A 369 2.53 11.50 -1.68
C VAL A 369 2.43 9.98 -1.53
N SER A 370 3.37 9.20 -2.07
CA SER A 370 3.36 7.73 -2.00
C SER A 370 3.48 7.18 -0.58
N PHE A 371 4.02 7.98 0.34
CA PHE A 371 4.04 7.68 1.78
C PHE A 371 2.92 8.38 2.56
N GLY A 372 1.94 8.97 1.89
CA GLY A 372 0.97 9.85 2.51
C GLY A 372 1.59 11.19 2.93
N ASP A 373 0.84 11.96 3.74
CA ASP A 373 1.27 13.24 4.34
C ASP A 373 0.55 13.44 5.68
N GLY A 374 0.97 14.44 6.45
CA GLY A 374 0.35 14.79 7.73
C GLY A 374 0.57 13.74 8.84
N PRO A 375 -0.36 13.65 9.81
CA PRO A 375 -0.21 12.79 10.97
C PRO A 375 0.00 11.30 10.65
N HIS A 376 -0.59 10.82 9.56
CA HIS A 376 -0.53 9.43 9.12
C HIS A 376 0.57 9.15 8.07
N VAL A 377 1.57 10.03 7.92
CA VAL A 377 2.72 9.75 7.05
C VAL A 377 3.34 8.40 7.40
N CYS A 378 3.75 7.63 6.39
CA CYS A 378 4.22 6.26 6.57
C CYS A 378 5.32 6.16 7.66
N LEU A 379 5.10 5.28 8.63
CA LEU A 379 6.06 5.02 9.70
C LEU A 379 7.33 4.34 9.17
N GLY A 380 7.16 3.42 8.22
CA GLY A 380 8.22 2.63 7.61
C GLY A 380 8.90 3.29 6.40
N ALA A 381 8.66 4.58 6.12
CA ALA A 381 9.16 5.23 4.90
C ALA A 381 10.68 5.13 4.72
N HIS A 382 11.44 5.25 5.82
CA HIS A 382 12.90 5.12 5.79
C HIS A 382 13.33 3.68 5.47
N PHE A 383 12.67 2.70 6.10
CA PHE A 383 12.95 1.28 5.86
C PHE A 383 12.57 0.84 4.43
N ALA A 384 11.45 1.30 3.91
CA ALA A 384 11.05 1.03 2.53
C ALA A 384 12.05 1.60 1.51
N ARG A 385 12.49 2.86 1.70
CA ARG A 385 13.52 3.47 0.85
C ARG A 385 14.84 2.71 0.89
N LEU A 386 15.26 2.27 2.07
CA LEU A 386 16.47 1.47 2.23
C LEU A 386 16.38 0.17 1.42
N GLN A 387 15.30 -0.58 1.60
CA GLN A 387 15.08 -1.85 0.91
C GLN A 387 15.06 -1.68 -0.61
N LEU A 388 14.27 -0.72 -1.10
CA LEU A 388 14.15 -0.48 -2.55
C LEU A 388 15.48 -0.02 -3.16
N ARG A 389 16.19 0.87 -2.49
CA ARG A 389 17.52 1.31 -2.93
C ARG A 389 18.48 0.12 -3.05
N VAL A 390 18.57 -0.69 -2.01
CA VAL A 390 19.46 -1.87 -1.99
C VAL A 390 19.09 -2.85 -3.09
N LEU A 391 17.80 -3.15 -3.25
CA LEU A 391 17.32 -4.07 -4.29
C LEU A 391 17.68 -3.57 -5.69
N TYR A 392 17.43 -2.30 -6.01
CA TYR A 392 17.72 -1.75 -7.34
C TYR A 392 19.21 -1.67 -7.62
N GLU A 393 20.04 -1.32 -6.61
CA GLU A 393 21.51 -1.38 -6.74
C GLU A 393 22.02 -2.80 -7.05
N GLU A 394 21.52 -3.83 -6.36
CA GLU A 394 21.93 -5.22 -6.60
C GLU A 394 21.34 -5.76 -7.91
N THR A 395 20.14 -5.33 -8.31
CA THR A 395 19.58 -5.67 -9.63
C THR A 395 20.46 -5.13 -10.76
N CYS A 396 20.94 -3.88 -10.65
CA CYS A 396 21.85 -3.30 -11.64
C CYS A 396 23.20 -4.06 -11.74
N ARG A 397 23.64 -4.70 -10.64
CA ARG A 397 24.85 -5.53 -10.63
C ARG A 397 24.62 -6.91 -11.25
N ALA A 398 23.46 -7.50 -10.96
CA ALA A 398 23.13 -8.86 -11.40
C ALA A 398 22.65 -8.91 -12.86
N LEU A 399 21.95 -7.89 -13.32
CA LEU A 399 21.36 -7.77 -14.65
C LEU A 399 21.94 -6.54 -15.37
N PRO A 400 22.96 -6.70 -16.22
CA PRO A 400 23.53 -5.57 -16.99
C PRO A 400 22.50 -4.88 -17.89
N VAL A 401 21.49 -5.62 -18.35
CA VAL A 401 20.33 -5.15 -19.08
C VAL A 401 19.08 -5.64 -18.35
N LEU A 402 18.12 -4.75 -18.14
CA LEU A 402 16.82 -5.10 -17.59
C LEU A 402 15.79 -4.97 -18.71
N GLU A 403 15.40 -6.11 -19.27
CA GLU A 403 14.46 -6.19 -20.39
C GLU A 403 13.27 -7.07 -20.00
N ALA A 404 12.06 -6.55 -20.19
CA ALA A 404 10.85 -7.32 -19.97
C ALA A 404 10.69 -8.37 -21.09
N ALA A 405 10.53 -9.63 -20.74
CA ALA A 405 10.29 -10.73 -21.67
C ALA A 405 8.82 -10.87 -22.09
N GLY A 406 7.93 -10.06 -21.51
CA GLY A 406 6.50 -10.06 -21.80
C GLY A 406 5.76 -9.00 -20.99
N PRO A 407 4.43 -8.88 -21.17
CA PRO A 407 3.63 -7.97 -20.37
C PRO A 407 3.60 -8.41 -18.90
N PRO A 408 3.63 -7.47 -17.95
CA PRO A 408 3.46 -7.79 -16.54
C PRO A 408 2.01 -8.25 -16.27
N ARG A 409 1.84 -9.15 -15.32
CA ARG A 409 0.52 -9.46 -14.76
C ARG A 409 0.28 -8.62 -13.51
N ARG A 410 -0.85 -7.92 -13.46
CA ARG A 410 -1.16 -6.98 -12.38
C ARG A 410 -2.22 -7.51 -11.44
N LEU A 411 -2.16 -7.05 -10.20
CA LEU A 411 -3.20 -7.28 -9.19
C LEU A 411 -4.50 -6.55 -9.58
N LEU A 412 -5.63 -7.21 -9.41
CA LEU A 412 -6.96 -6.63 -9.58
C LEU A 412 -7.33 -5.90 -8.28
N SER A 413 -6.90 -4.64 -8.16
CA SER A 413 -7.12 -3.84 -6.95
C SER A 413 -7.12 -2.35 -7.25
N ASN A 414 -8.09 -1.62 -6.68
CA ASN A 414 -8.10 -0.15 -6.65
C ASN A 414 -7.42 0.44 -5.39
N PHE A 415 -6.86 -0.43 -4.57
CA PHE A 415 -6.17 -0.06 -3.33
C PHE A 415 -4.66 -0.29 -3.42
N ILE A 416 -4.22 -1.48 -3.85
CA ILE A 416 -2.81 -1.84 -4.00
C ILE A 416 -2.43 -1.89 -5.48
N ASN A 417 -1.34 -1.20 -5.83
CA ASN A 417 -0.77 -1.19 -7.18
C ASN A 417 0.22 -2.35 -7.36
N GLY A 418 -0.28 -3.57 -7.26
CA GLY A 418 0.53 -4.78 -7.29
C GLY A 418 0.92 -5.21 -8.70
N VAL A 419 2.10 -5.82 -8.81
CA VAL A 419 2.56 -6.57 -9.98
C VAL A 419 2.74 -8.02 -9.53
N LYS A 420 1.97 -8.95 -10.10
CA LYS A 420 1.98 -10.37 -9.75
C LYS A 420 3.05 -11.16 -10.49
N GLU A 421 3.37 -10.73 -11.71
CA GLU A 421 4.42 -11.33 -12.53
C GLU A 421 5.16 -10.25 -13.32
N LEU A 422 6.47 -10.34 -13.35
CA LEU A 422 7.36 -9.50 -14.14
C LEU A 422 8.42 -10.38 -14.81
N PRO A 423 8.11 -11.03 -15.95
CA PRO A 423 9.07 -11.83 -16.67
C PRO A 423 10.14 -10.93 -17.30
N VAL A 424 11.41 -11.26 -17.05
CA VAL A 424 12.57 -10.56 -17.62
C VAL A 424 13.52 -11.52 -18.30
N VAL A 425 14.28 -11.01 -19.27
CA VAL A 425 15.34 -11.75 -19.92
C VAL A 425 16.54 -11.87 -18.97
N THR A 426 17.02 -13.08 -18.72
CA THR A 426 18.17 -13.36 -17.83
C THR A 426 19.35 -13.96 -18.55
N ALA A 427 19.16 -14.64 -19.70
CA ALA A 427 20.24 -15.13 -20.53
C ALA A 427 20.61 -14.06 -21.59
N PRO A 428 21.92 -13.83 -21.87
CA PRO A 428 22.28 -13.08 -23.05
C PRO A 428 21.81 -13.86 -24.30
N GLY A 429 21.01 -13.19 -25.15
CA GLY A 429 20.58 -13.74 -26.44
C GLY A 429 21.76 -14.01 -27.41
#